data_d2c5e058b6e20655b31641e6244cfb30
#
_entry.id   d2c5e058b6e20655b31641e6244cfb30
#
_cell.length_a   1.000
_cell.length_b   1.000
_cell.length_c   1.000
_cell.angle_alpha   90.00
_cell.angle_beta   90.00
_cell.angle_gamma   90.00
#
_symmetry.space_group_name_H-M   'P 1'
#
loop_
_entity.id
_entity.type
_entity.pdbx_description
1 polymer ?
#
loop_
_entity_poly.entity_id
_entity_poly.type
_entity_poly.pdbx_seq_one_letter_code
_entity_poly.pdbx_strand_id
1 'polypeptide(L)'
;MKGMKSFNTRFLTLRHALYLGVLVVSNTQAMTLDEALSASLRHESQLEVSRLSVNQSTAMLEQAKQRDGLKVNLVGQLDYERIDTPPKVMFPTEGNRKGRSLQLQADYPIYTSGRHRLGVDIAENQLSAQHQGLSDQRSETILNTVMVYTDVLKKKAILELRQKTMANLQRSLYESKRRFDVGMITRADLAQVLAQVAQGQADITQAQSNLTVSEAQFYQVTGTTPDNLVAIKQLPAIPNGLDEILAQTKNHPALMRAKYEMQAAEKQYALTKRELWPTVMLTSRAGKQDEASYIGSESNNYMVGLQLNVPLYDDGLNRANVKKAQADIDLAHQKIRSLELDLNKRTRTTYAQLQTIRQNKDALANAIEAASIAFVYTRKEFDVGTKTTFDLLNTEQKLLDAQTQKTVNDQDEVVFVYQLLDQMGRLNSLVPMQTAQQVNNE
;
A
#
# COMPACT_ATOMS: atom_id res chain seq x y z
N MET A 1 -11.66 -74.98 -4.81
CA MET A 1 -13.09 -75.35 -4.84
C MET A 1 -13.86 -74.10 -5.07
N LYS A 2 -14.39 -73.96 -6.28
CA LYS A 2 -15.81 -73.77 -6.66
C LYS A 2 -16.42 -72.48 -6.08
N GLY A 3 -17.00 -71.56 -6.84
CA GLY A 3 -17.50 -71.50 -8.23
C GLY A 3 -18.00 -70.08 -8.40
N MET A 4 -17.81 -69.37 -9.36
CA MET A 4 -18.35 -69.26 -10.73
C MET A 4 -19.86 -69.05 -10.84
N LYS A 5 -20.19 -67.98 -11.63
CA LYS A 5 -21.45 -67.62 -12.32
C LYS A 5 -22.25 -66.50 -11.66
N SER A 6 -22.80 -65.47 -12.34
CA SER A 6 -23.11 -65.33 -13.80
C SER A 6 -23.55 -63.90 -14.09
N PHE A 7 -23.14 -63.38 -15.21
CA PHE A 7 -23.93 -62.64 -16.22
C PHE A 7 -25.32 -62.14 -15.86
N ASN A 8 -25.57 -60.82 -15.96
CA ASN A 8 -26.64 -60.41 -16.87
C ASN A 8 -26.55 -58.96 -17.36
N THR A 9 -26.85 -58.85 -18.58
CA THR A 9 -26.82 -57.75 -19.54
C THR A 9 -27.97 -56.73 -19.35
N ARG A 10 -27.69 -55.53 -19.91
CA ARG A 10 -28.59 -54.54 -20.50
C ARG A 10 -29.47 -53.67 -19.59
N PHE A 11 -29.18 -52.36 -19.65
CA PHE A 11 -30.14 -51.41 -20.27
C PHE A 11 -29.42 -50.06 -20.57
N LEU A 12 -29.35 -49.79 -21.88
CA LEU A 12 -29.08 -48.47 -22.44
C LEU A 12 -30.24 -47.54 -22.04
N THR A 13 -29.95 -46.47 -21.34
CA THR A 13 -30.80 -45.28 -21.36
C THR A 13 -29.99 -44.06 -21.70
N LEU A 14 -30.19 -43.59 -22.90
CA LEU A 14 -29.81 -42.32 -23.47
C LEU A 14 -30.38 -41.20 -22.61
N ARG A 15 -29.57 -40.55 -21.78
CA ARG A 15 -29.92 -39.28 -21.14
C ARG A 15 -29.30 -38.16 -21.96
N HIS A 16 -30.15 -37.44 -22.68
CA HIS A 16 -29.86 -36.16 -23.29
C HIS A 16 -29.44 -35.19 -22.20
N ALA A 17 -28.15 -34.84 -22.14
CA ALA A 17 -27.66 -33.71 -21.34
C ALA A 17 -28.05 -32.42 -22.10
N LEU A 18 -29.11 -31.79 -21.67
CA LEU A 18 -29.42 -30.43 -22.06
C LEU A 18 -28.32 -29.53 -21.45
N TYR A 19 -27.37 -29.11 -22.28
CA TYR A 19 -26.48 -28.01 -21.99
C TYR A 19 -27.32 -26.74 -21.95
N LEU A 20 -27.78 -26.34 -20.75
CA LEU A 20 -28.23 -24.98 -20.49
C LEU A 20 -26.98 -24.11 -20.55
N GLY A 21 -26.70 -23.53 -21.70
CA GLY A 21 -25.75 -22.44 -21.83
C GLY A 21 -26.27 -21.26 -21.01
N VAL A 22 -25.74 -21.07 -19.81
CA VAL A 22 -25.89 -19.83 -19.09
C VAL A 22 -25.14 -18.78 -19.91
N LEU A 23 -25.88 -18.07 -20.76
CA LEU A 23 -25.45 -16.81 -21.33
C LEU A 23 -25.23 -15.87 -20.13
N VAL A 24 -23.99 -15.78 -19.65
CA VAL A 24 -23.54 -14.68 -18.82
C VAL A 24 -23.62 -13.46 -19.74
N VAL A 25 -24.76 -12.78 -19.70
CA VAL A 25 -24.89 -11.42 -20.22
C VAL A 25 -23.97 -10.59 -19.33
N SER A 26 -22.75 -10.42 -19.78
CA SER A 26 -21.84 -9.41 -19.22
C SER A 26 -22.54 -8.08 -19.45
N ASN A 27 -23.27 -7.61 -18.45
CA ASN A 27 -23.69 -6.21 -18.39
C ASN A 27 -22.37 -5.40 -18.41
N THR A 28 -22.02 -4.87 -19.57
CA THR A 28 -20.95 -3.87 -19.72
C THR A 28 -21.45 -2.57 -19.12
N GLN A 29 -21.65 -2.55 -17.78
CA GLN A 29 -21.86 -1.31 -17.06
C GLN A 29 -20.55 -0.53 -17.14
N ALA A 30 -20.68 0.72 -17.56
CA ALA A 30 -19.54 1.62 -17.61
C ALA A 30 -18.98 1.80 -16.20
N MET A 31 -17.70 1.45 -15.99
CA MET A 31 -17.05 1.47 -14.69
C MET A 31 -16.83 2.90 -14.21
N THR A 32 -17.34 3.21 -13.05
CA THR A 32 -17.13 4.50 -12.37
C THR A 32 -15.83 4.50 -11.55
N LEU A 33 -15.36 5.69 -11.17
CA LEU A 33 -14.19 5.81 -10.30
C LEU A 33 -14.43 5.10 -8.93
N ASP A 34 -15.62 5.22 -8.36
CA ASP A 34 -15.96 4.60 -7.07
C ASP A 34 -15.92 3.06 -7.14
N GLU A 35 -16.34 2.48 -8.25
CA GLU A 35 -16.23 1.03 -8.50
C GLU A 35 -14.76 0.61 -8.64
N ALA A 36 -13.95 1.38 -9.36
CA ALA A 36 -12.51 1.14 -9.49
C ALA A 36 -11.80 1.24 -8.14
N LEU A 37 -12.13 2.25 -7.32
CA LEU A 37 -11.61 2.41 -5.96
C LEU A 37 -12.01 1.22 -5.06
N SER A 38 -13.25 0.77 -5.16
CA SER A 38 -13.72 -0.39 -4.40
C SER A 38 -13.04 -1.69 -4.83
N ALA A 39 -12.74 -1.84 -6.12
CA ALA A 39 -12.02 -2.99 -6.66
C ALA A 39 -10.56 -2.98 -6.19
N SER A 40 -9.85 -1.85 -6.30
CA SER A 40 -8.45 -1.72 -5.90
C SER A 40 -8.24 -1.95 -4.40
N LEU A 41 -9.11 -1.40 -3.56
CA LEU A 41 -9.04 -1.60 -2.09
C LEU A 41 -9.25 -3.07 -1.67
N ARG A 42 -9.87 -3.90 -2.51
CA ARG A 42 -9.98 -5.36 -2.29
C ARG A 42 -8.82 -6.15 -2.91
N HIS A 43 -8.27 -5.64 -4.01
CA HIS A 43 -7.25 -6.36 -4.79
C HIS A 43 -5.82 -6.07 -4.30
N GLU A 44 -5.55 -4.88 -3.76
CA GLU A 44 -4.19 -4.42 -3.43
C GLU A 44 -3.57 -5.24 -2.30
N SER A 45 -2.56 -6.03 -2.64
CA SER A 45 -1.86 -6.92 -1.71
C SER A 45 -1.12 -6.16 -0.62
N GLN A 46 -0.58 -4.97 -0.91
CA GLN A 46 0.14 -4.16 0.06
C GLN A 46 -0.78 -3.62 1.17
N LEU A 47 -2.04 -3.35 0.84
CA LEU A 47 -3.04 -2.97 1.83
C LEU A 47 -3.34 -4.14 2.79
N GLU A 48 -3.39 -5.38 2.29
CA GLU A 48 -3.56 -6.57 3.12
C GLU A 48 -2.34 -6.82 4.02
N VAL A 49 -1.12 -6.64 3.50
CA VAL A 49 0.11 -6.65 4.33
C VAL A 49 0.01 -5.64 5.47
N SER A 50 -0.49 -4.44 5.21
CA SER A 50 -0.67 -3.41 6.24
C SER A 50 -1.73 -3.78 7.27
N ARG A 51 -2.83 -4.45 6.88
CA ARG A 51 -3.84 -5.00 7.82
C ARG A 51 -3.24 -6.10 8.71
N LEU A 52 -2.49 -7.03 8.12
CA LEU A 52 -1.82 -8.07 8.87
C LEU A 52 -0.77 -7.49 9.85
N SER A 53 -0.10 -6.40 9.49
CA SER A 53 0.83 -5.69 10.39
C SER A 53 0.11 -5.06 11.59
N VAL A 54 -1.12 -4.56 11.42
CA VAL A 54 -1.97 -4.11 12.54
C VAL A 54 -2.35 -5.29 13.44
N ASN A 55 -2.76 -6.44 12.86
CA ASN A 55 -3.08 -7.64 13.63
C ASN A 55 -1.86 -8.14 14.42
N GLN A 56 -0.68 -8.14 13.80
CA GLN A 56 0.58 -8.48 14.46
C GLN A 56 0.84 -7.54 15.65
N SER A 57 0.69 -6.23 15.46
CA SER A 57 0.91 -5.25 16.54
C SER A 57 -0.13 -5.35 17.64
N THR A 58 -1.37 -5.76 17.33
CA THR A 58 -2.41 -6.07 18.31
C THR A 58 -1.98 -7.26 19.18
N ALA A 59 -1.49 -8.34 18.56
CA ALA A 59 -0.96 -9.48 19.28
C ALA A 59 0.27 -9.12 20.14
N MET A 60 1.14 -8.23 19.64
CA MET A 60 2.27 -7.71 20.42
C MET A 60 1.83 -6.91 21.64
N LEU A 61 0.74 -6.13 21.54
CA LEU A 61 0.15 -5.44 22.67
C LEU A 61 -0.41 -6.42 23.70
N GLU A 62 -1.11 -7.45 23.27
CA GLU A 62 -1.59 -8.52 24.15
C GLU A 62 -0.42 -9.24 24.83
N GLN A 63 0.64 -9.56 24.09
CA GLN A 63 1.88 -10.12 24.63
C GLN A 63 2.50 -9.20 25.68
N ALA A 64 2.56 -7.89 25.41
CA ALA A 64 3.10 -6.93 26.38
C ALA A 64 2.28 -6.87 27.68
N LYS A 65 0.94 -6.96 27.58
CA LYS A 65 0.03 -7.01 28.73
C LYS A 65 0.21 -8.29 29.57
N GLN A 66 0.50 -9.42 28.91
CA GLN A 66 0.67 -10.74 29.57
C GLN A 66 2.11 -11.03 30.01
N ARG A 67 3.08 -10.21 29.60
CA ARG A 67 4.52 -10.46 29.80
C ARG A 67 4.90 -10.70 31.27
N ASP A 68 4.31 -9.94 32.17
CA ASP A 68 4.58 -9.95 33.60
C ASP A 68 3.45 -10.64 34.40
N GLY A 69 2.72 -11.56 33.74
CA GLY A 69 1.73 -12.42 34.37
C GLY A 69 2.34 -13.56 35.17
N LEU A 70 1.49 -14.33 35.87
CA LEU A 70 1.89 -15.56 36.57
C LEU A 70 2.47 -16.58 35.58
N LYS A 71 3.68 -17.05 35.84
CA LYS A 71 4.33 -18.11 35.07
C LYS A 71 4.43 -19.38 35.94
N VAL A 72 3.92 -20.47 35.42
CA VAL A 72 3.97 -21.77 36.06
C VAL A 72 4.74 -22.74 35.18
N ASN A 73 5.82 -23.30 35.68
CA ASN A 73 6.68 -24.23 34.97
C ASN A 73 6.80 -25.53 35.75
N LEU A 74 6.77 -26.68 35.06
CA LEU A 74 7.17 -27.95 35.58
C LEU A 74 8.60 -28.25 35.08
N VAL A 75 9.53 -28.38 36.00
CA VAL A 75 10.95 -28.63 35.70
C VAL A 75 11.30 -30.05 36.18
N GLY A 76 11.67 -30.89 35.22
CA GLY A 76 12.22 -32.24 35.52
C GLY A 76 13.70 -32.23 35.19
N GLN A 77 14.52 -32.76 36.09
CA GLN A 77 15.96 -32.90 35.89
C GLN A 77 16.42 -34.34 36.25
N LEU A 78 17.25 -34.89 35.38
CA LEU A 78 17.95 -36.17 35.60
C LEU A 78 19.43 -35.87 35.46
N ASP A 79 20.19 -36.15 36.50
CA ASP A 79 21.64 -35.99 36.50
C ASP A 79 22.35 -37.31 36.89
N TYR A 80 23.47 -37.53 36.25
CA TYR A 80 24.38 -38.63 36.57
C TYR A 80 25.74 -38.03 36.88
N GLU A 81 26.19 -38.22 38.12
CA GLU A 81 27.42 -37.64 38.59
C GLU A 81 28.23 -38.70 39.31
N ARG A 82 29.52 -38.79 39.05
CA ARG A 82 30.46 -39.55 39.84
C ARG A 82 31.06 -38.64 40.89
N ILE A 83 30.85 -39.00 42.16
CA ILE A 83 31.38 -38.29 43.30
C ILE A 83 32.56 -39.07 43.88
N ASP A 84 33.74 -38.46 43.86
CA ASP A 84 34.95 -38.96 44.50
C ASP A 84 35.26 -37.98 45.68
N THR A 85 34.93 -38.41 46.93
CA THR A 85 35.15 -37.55 48.11
C THR A 85 36.21 -38.21 49.02
N PRO A 86 37.12 -37.42 49.63
CA PRO A 86 38.11 -37.98 50.60
C PRO A 86 37.40 -38.56 51.81
N PRO A 87 38.02 -39.61 52.47
CA PRO A 87 37.39 -40.55 53.44
C PRO A 87 37.12 -39.97 54.84
N LYS A 88 36.74 -38.70 54.98
CA LYS A 88 36.48 -38.03 56.27
C LYS A 88 35.06 -37.52 56.46
N VAL A 89 34.09 -37.97 55.65
CA VAL A 89 32.72 -37.45 55.72
C VAL A 89 31.76 -38.52 56.25
N MET A 90 30.88 -38.16 57.16
CA MET A 90 29.96 -38.98 57.91
C MET A 90 28.86 -39.68 57.08
N PHE A 91 28.74 -39.36 55.76
CA PHE A 91 27.75 -39.90 54.83
C PHE A 91 28.45 -40.54 53.61
N PRO A 92 27.90 -41.62 52.99
CA PRO A 92 28.48 -42.24 51.80
C PRO A 92 28.36 -41.27 50.61
N THR A 93 29.49 -40.64 50.29
CA THR A 93 29.59 -39.64 49.22
C THR A 93 30.42 -40.11 48.02
N GLU A 94 31.01 -41.35 48.12
CA GLU A 94 31.74 -41.98 47.03
C GLU A 94 30.81 -42.86 46.17
N GLY A 95 30.81 -42.62 44.86
CA GLY A 95 30.08 -43.50 43.94
C GLY A 95 29.35 -42.71 42.86
N ASN A 96 28.50 -43.39 42.12
CA ASN A 96 27.73 -42.84 41.08
C ASN A 96 26.36 -42.35 41.64
N ARG A 97 26.12 -41.06 41.60
CA ARG A 97 24.85 -40.44 41.96
C ARG A 97 23.94 -40.35 40.74
N LYS A 98 22.69 -40.78 40.87
CA LYS A 98 21.64 -40.71 39.85
C LYS A 98 20.54 -39.77 40.34
N GLY A 99 20.82 -38.47 40.30
CA GLY A 99 19.91 -37.46 40.77
C GLY A 99 18.65 -37.42 39.90
N ARG A 100 17.49 -37.32 40.51
CA ARG A 100 16.20 -37.11 39.86
C ARG A 100 15.46 -36.00 40.59
N SER A 101 14.96 -35.02 39.85
CA SER A 101 14.09 -34.00 40.46
C SER A 101 12.90 -33.69 39.58
N LEU A 102 11.78 -33.47 40.23
CA LEU A 102 10.56 -32.95 39.58
C LEU A 102 10.05 -31.82 40.46
N GLN A 103 9.98 -30.61 39.87
CA GLN A 103 9.64 -29.39 40.61
C GLN A 103 8.62 -28.56 39.83
N LEU A 104 7.52 -28.20 40.48
CA LEU A 104 6.58 -27.16 40.03
C LEU A 104 7.06 -25.80 40.56
N GLN A 105 7.28 -24.87 39.67
CA GLN A 105 7.71 -23.51 40.00
C GLN A 105 6.67 -22.51 39.50
N ALA A 106 6.26 -21.59 40.36
CA ALA A 106 5.37 -20.49 40.01
C ALA A 106 6.03 -19.16 40.37
N ASP A 107 6.17 -18.27 39.39
CA ASP A 107 6.80 -16.97 39.52
C ASP A 107 5.80 -15.88 39.13
N TYR A 108 5.65 -14.86 39.99
CA TYR A 108 4.79 -13.69 39.74
C TYR A 108 5.52 -12.40 40.12
N PRO A 109 5.76 -11.50 39.16
CA PRO A 109 6.38 -10.21 39.45
C PRO A 109 5.37 -9.28 40.15
N ILE A 110 5.60 -9.01 41.43
CA ILE A 110 4.76 -8.10 42.24
C ILE A 110 5.10 -6.64 41.95
N TYR A 111 6.39 -6.35 41.79
CA TYR A 111 6.87 -5.00 41.54
C TYR A 111 7.98 -4.96 40.50
N THR A 112 7.74 -4.22 39.42
CA THR A 112 8.65 -4.11 38.26
C THR A 112 9.17 -2.69 38.04
N SER A 113 9.10 -1.82 39.04
CA SER A 113 9.50 -0.40 38.93
C SER A 113 8.77 0.37 37.84
N GLY A 114 7.54 -0.04 37.52
CA GLY A 114 6.75 0.52 36.40
C GLY A 114 7.22 0.15 35.01
N ARG A 115 8.18 -0.80 34.87
CA ARG A 115 8.66 -1.26 33.54
C ARG A 115 7.58 -1.99 32.76
N HIS A 116 6.71 -2.77 33.44
CA HIS A 116 5.54 -3.39 32.81
C HIS A 116 4.66 -2.37 32.09
N ARG A 117 4.23 -1.33 32.83
CA ARG A 117 3.38 -0.28 32.25
C ARG A 117 4.03 0.43 31.06
N LEU A 118 5.32 0.76 31.17
CA LEU A 118 6.06 1.37 30.06
C LEU A 118 6.15 0.44 28.84
N GLY A 119 6.32 -0.87 29.07
CA GLY A 119 6.30 -1.86 27.98
C GLY A 119 4.94 -1.92 27.26
N VAL A 120 3.85 -1.83 28.04
CA VAL A 120 2.48 -1.74 27.47
C VAL A 120 2.30 -0.42 26.71
N ASP A 121 2.71 0.72 27.29
CA ASP A 121 2.64 2.04 26.65
C ASP A 121 3.42 2.06 25.30
N ILE A 122 4.58 1.39 25.22
CA ILE A 122 5.35 1.25 23.98
C ILE A 122 4.54 0.49 22.93
N ALA A 123 3.98 -0.66 23.30
CA ALA A 123 3.20 -1.49 22.38
C ALA A 123 1.91 -0.78 21.92
N GLU A 124 1.25 0.01 22.77
CA GLU A 124 0.08 0.83 22.40
C GLU A 124 0.45 1.91 21.39
N ASN A 125 1.57 2.61 21.59
CA ASN A 125 2.04 3.60 20.61
C ASN A 125 2.45 2.94 19.28
N GLN A 126 3.09 1.76 19.32
CA GLN A 126 3.42 0.99 18.11
C GLN A 126 2.18 0.55 17.37
N LEU A 127 1.14 0.04 18.06
CA LEU A 127 -0.14 -0.29 17.45
C LEU A 127 -0.79 0.94 16.80
N SER A 128 -0.79 2.08 17.50
CA SER A 128 -1.31 3.36 16.98
C SER A 128 -0.54 3.80 15.73
N ALA A 129 0.78 3.63 15.72
CA ALA A 129 1.61 3.90 14.54
C ALA A 129 1.23 3.00 13.35
N GLN A 130 0.98 1.69 13.58
CA GLN A 130 0.56 0.78 12.53
C GLN A 130 -0.85 1.09 11.98
N HIS A 131 -1.79 1.53 12.82
CA HIS A 131 -3.08 2.03 12.35
C HIS A 131 -2.94 3.24 11.43
N GLN A 132 -2.03 4.17 11.74
CA GLN A 132 -1.75 5.29 10.84
C GLN A 132 -1.03 4.83 9.57
N GLY A 133 -0.16 3.83 9.65
CA GLY A 133 0.46 3.18 8.48
C GLY A 133 -0.55 2.53 7.54
N LEU A 134 -1.55 1.84 8.09
CA LEU A 134 -2.68 1.29 7.30
C LEU A 134 -3.50 2.41 6.64
N SER A 135 -3.74 3.51 7.36
CA SER A 135 -4.43 4.69 6.81
C SER A 135 -3.66 5.34 5.67
N ASP A 136 -2.33 5.43 5.80
CA ASP A 136 -1.41 5.95 4.79
C ASP A 136 -1.41 5.07 3.54
N GLN A 137 -1.25 3.75 3.70
CA GLN A 137 -1.28 2.79 2.61
C GLN A 137 -2.61 2.82 1.86
N ARG A 138 -3.73 2.98 2.58
CA ARG A 138 -5.04 3.12 1.98
C ARG A 138 -5.14 4.39 1.14
N SER A 139 -4.63 5.52 1.65
CA SER A 139 -4.59 6.78 0.89
C SER A 139 -3.75 6.65 -0.37
N GLU A 140 -2.60 5.99 -0.28
CA GLU A 140 -1.73 5.71 -1.43
C GLU A 140 -2.43 4.83 -2.48
N THR A 141 -3.14 3.78 -2.05
CA THR A 141 -3.93 2.91 -2.95
C THR A 141 -5.02 3.71 -3.66
N ILE A 142 -5.76 4.57 -2.95
CA ILE A 142 -6.78 5.45 -3.52
C ILE A 142 -6.16 6.38 -4.56
N LEU A 143 -5.07 7.07 -4.21
CA LEU A 143 -4.40 8.00 -5.11
C LEU A 143 -3.87 7.29 -6.37
N ASN A 144 -3.21 6.14 -6.20
CA ASN A 144 -2.71 5.33 -7.31
C ASN A 144 -3.85 4.88 -8.24
N THR A 145 -4.99 4.46 -7.68
CA THR A 145 -6.17 4.10 -8.47
C THR A 145 -6.68 5.28 -9.30
N VAL A 146 -6.77 6.47 -8.71
CA VAL A 146 -7.16 7.69 -9.45
C VAL A 146 -6.17 7.98 -10.58
N MET A 147 -4.88 7.84 -10.33
CA MET A 147 -3.83 8.08 -11.34
C MET A 147 -3.94 7.11 -12.52
N VAL A 148 -4.08 5.80 -12.28
CA VAL A 148 -4.19 4.81 -13.37
C VAL A 148 -5.53 4.94 -14.09
N TYR A 149 -6.62 5.26 -13.38
CA TYR A 149 -7.94 5.50 -13.97
C TYR A 149 -7.93 6.70 -14.95
N THR A 150 -7.36 7.82 -14.50
CA THR A 150 -7.24 9.03 -15.32
C THR A 150 -6.26 8.86 -16.47
N ASP A 151 -5.20 8.06 -16.29
CA ASP A 151 -4.25 7.79 -17.38
C ASP A 151 -4.89 6.97 -18.51
N VAL A 152 -5.69 5.96 -18.20
CA VAL A 152 -6.46 5.21 -19.23
C VAL A 152 -7.41 6.14 -19.98
N LEU A 153 -8.16 7.00 -19.27
CA LEU A 153 -9.06 7.98 -19.91
C LEU A 153 -8.28 8.93 -20.83
N LYS A 154 -7.14 9.43 -20.38
CA LYS A 154 -6.23 10.31 -21.12
C LYS A 154 -5.72 9.65 -22.39
N LYS A 155 -5.16 8.41 -22.28
CA LYS A 155 -4.60 7.66 -23.42
C LYS A 155 -5.68 7.28 -24.43
N LYS A 156 -6.86 6.89 -23.97
CA LYS A 156 -8.02 6.61 -24.83
C LYS A 156 -8.44 7.84 -25.63
N ALA A 157 -8.60 8.98 -24.98
CA ALA A 157 -8.96 10.22 -25.64
C ALA A 157 -7.89 10.68 -26.66
N ILE A 158 -6.60 10.53 -26.33
CA ILE A 158 -5.51 10.84 -27.27
C ILE A 158 -5.56 9.92 -28.48
N LEU A 159 -5.79 8.61 -28.29
CA LEU A 159 -5.92 7.66 -29.39
C LEU A 159 -7.09 8.05 -30.30
N GLU A 160 -8.24 8.39 -29.76
CA GLU A 160 -9.41 8.84 -30.53
C GLU A 160 -9.11 10.10 -31.35
N LEU A 161 -8.39 11.09 -30.77
CA LEU A 161 -7.95 12.28 -31.49
C LEU A 161 -7.00 11.91 -32.64
N ARG A 162 -6.02 11.03 -32.42
CA ARG A 162 -5.09 10.56 -33.47
C ARG A 162 -5.81 9.83 -34.61
N GLN A 163 -6.77 8.97 -34.27
CA GLN A 163 -7.59 8.26 -35.28
C GLN A 163 -8.44 9.23 -36.11
N LYS A 164 -9.03 10.25 -35.47
CA LYS A 164 -9.79 11.30 -36.19
C LYS A 164 -8.90 12.11 -37.13
N THR A 165 -7.72 12.52 -36.68
CA THR A 165 -6.72 13.20 -37.52
C THR A 165 -6.28 12.32 -38.68
N MET A 166 -6.03 11.03 -38.46
CA MET A 166 -5.66 10.09 -39.51
C MET A 166 -6.74 9.99 -40.59
N ALA A 167 -8.01 9.96 -40.22
CA ALA A 167 -9.12 9.97 -41.19
C ALA A 167 -9.10 11.23 -42.08
N ASN A 168 -8.76 12.38 -41.50
CA ASN A 168 -8.61 13.64 -42.27
C ASN A 168 -7.37 13.59 -43.19
N LEU A 169 -6.23 13.08 -42.70
CA LEU A 169 -5.01 12.92 -43.48
C LEU A 169 -5.20 11.98 -44.68
N GLN A 170 -5.94 10.89 -44.51
CA GLN A 170 -6.31 9.97 -45.61
C GLN A 170 -7.17 10.63 -46.65
N ARG A 171 -8.13 11.49 -46.23
CA ARG A 171 -8.94 12.30 -47.14
C ARG A 171 -8.07 13.28 -47.92
N SER A 172 -7.18 14.00 -47.21
CA SER A 172 -6.25 14.94 -47.83
C SER A 172 -5.30 14.25 -48.82
N LEU A 173 -4.85 13.02 -48.53
CA LEU A 173 -4.06 12.21 -49.45
C LEU A 173 -4.84 11.84 -50.73
N TYR A 174 -6.09 11.42 -50.59
CA TYR A 174 -6.95 11.10 -51.75
C TYR A 174 -7.15 12.34 -52.63
N GLU A 175 -7.46 13.50 -52.07
CA GLU A 175 -7.64 14.73 -52.80
C GLU A 175 -6.32 15.22 -53.44
N SER A 176 -5.20 15.12 -52.74
CA SER A 176 -3.89 15.49 -53.26
C SER A 176 -3.45 14.57 -54.44
N LYS A 177 -3.71 13.29 -54.40
CA LYS A 177 -3.46 12.39 -55.52
C LYS A 177 -4.23 12.82 -56.76
N ARG A 178 -5.54 13.13 -56.65
CA ARG A 178 -6.35 13.58 -57.76
C ARG A 178 -5.86 14.92 -58.35
N ARG A 179 -5.43 15.88 -57.52
CA ARG A 179 -4.85 17.16 -57.95
C ARG A 179 -3.49 16.98 -58.68
N PHE A 180 -2.69 16.05 -58.19
CA PHE A 180 -1.41 15.68 -58.82
C PHE A 180 -1.62 15.09 -60.22
N ASP A 181 -2.59 14.16 -60.37
CA ASP A 181 -2.91 13.52 -61.64
C ASP A 181 -3.35 14.50 -62.72
N VAL A 182 -3.94 15.62 -62.33
CA VAL A 182 -4.33 16.74 -63.24
C VAL A 182 -3.29 17.87 -63.27
N GLY A 183 -2.13 17.71 -62.64
CA GLY A 183 -1.03 18.70 -62.70
C GLY A 183 -1.23 19.94 -61.85
N MET A 184 -2.18 19.95 -60.90
CA MET A 184 -2.48 21.11 -60.03
C MET A 184 -1.56 21.26 -58.84
N ILE A 185 -0.83 20.21 -58.41
CA ILE A 185 0.15 20.22 -57.37
C ILE A 185 1.45 19.54 -57.78
N THR A 186 2.55 19.84 -57.08
CA THR A 186 3.88 19.26 -57.39
C THR A 186 4.06 17.86 -56.81
N ARG A 187 5.08 17.12 -57.29
CA ARG A 187 5.48 15.85 -56.69
C ARG A 187 5.95 15.99 -55.25
N ALA A 188 6.54 17.17 -54.90
CA ALA A 188 6.95 17.48 -53.55
C ALA A 188 5.76 17.63 -52.62
N ASP A 189 4.68 18.30 -53.03
CA ASP A 189 3.45 18.43 -52.24
C ASP A 189 2.82 17.07 -51.95
N LEU A 190 2.71 16.20 -52.98
CA LEU A 190 2.19 14.85 -52.76
C LEU A 190 3.08 14.02 -51.81
N ALA A 191 4.42 14.10 -51.96
CA ALA A 191 5.34 13.39 -51.10
C ALA A 191 5.22 13.85 -49.64
N GLN A 192 4.95 15.11 -49.40
CA GLN A 192 4.73 15.67 -48.06
C GLN A 192 3.47 15.10 -47.40
N VAL A 193 2.35 14.97 -48.14
CA VAL A 193 1.14 14.31 -47.59
C VAL A 193 1.39 12.84 -47.29
N LEU A 194 2.09 12.14 -48.18
CA LEU A 194 2.45 10.73 -47.95
C LEU A 194 3.29 10.56 -46.68
N ALA A 195 4.27 11.46 -46.47
CA ALA A 195 5.11 11.46 -45.26
C ALA A 195 4.24 11.70 -44.00
N GLN A 196 3.30 12.65 -44.06
CA GLN A 196 2.43 12.95 -42.92
C GLN A 196 1.45 11.79 -42.61
N VAL A 197 0.94 11.11 -43.62
CA VAL A 197 0.12 9.89 -43.44
C VAL A 197 0.92 8.77 -42.78
N ALA A 198 2.16 8.55 -43.23
CA ALA A 198 3.03 7.55 -42.62
C ALA A 198 3.35 7.88 -41.16
N GLN A 199 3.63 9.18 -40.87
CA GLN A 199 3.82 9.65 -39.48
C GLN A 199 2.54 9.46 -38.65
N GLY A 200 1.37 9.82 -39.17
CA GLY A 200 0.09 9.62 -38.48
C GLY A 200 -0.18 8.14 -38.15
N GLN A 201 0.19 7.24 -39.04
CA GLN A 201 0.09 5.79 -38.77
C GLN A 201 1.03 5.35 -37.64
N ALA A 202 2.26 5.84 -37.62
CA ALA A 202 3.21 5.57 -36.54
C ALA A 202 2.70 6.12 -35.20
N ASP A 203 2.13 7.33 -35.22
CA ASP A 203 1.54 7.99 -34.03
C ASP A 203 0.35 7.22 -33.46
N ILE A 204 -0.52 6.64 -34.31
CA ILE A 204 -1.63 5.78 -33.87
C ILE A 204 -1.06 4.51 -33.21
N THR A 205 -0.08 3.85 -33.84
CA THR A 205 0.54 2.64 -33.30
C THR A 205 1.14 2.93 -31.92
N GLN A 206 1.84 4.06 -31.75
CA GLN A 206 2.39 4.47 -30.47
C GLN A 206 1.28 4.78 -29.43
N ALA A 207 0.20 5.47 -29.84
CA ALA A 207 -0.92 5.78 -28.95
C ALA A 207 -1.66 4.50 -28.51
N GLN A 208 -1.81 3.51 -29.40
CA GLN A 208 -2.38 2.21 -29.09
C GLN A 208 -1.51 1.44 -28.08
N SER A 209 -0.19 1.41 -28.28
CA SER A 209 0.75 0.79 -27.34
C SER A 209 0.68 1.47 -25.97
N ASN A 210 0.66 2.80 -25.93
CA ASN A 210 0.54 3.56 -24.68
C ASN A 210 -0.77 3.25 -23.93
N LEU A 211 -1.88 3.09 -24.65
CA LEU A 211 -3.16 2.70 -24.06
C LEU A 211 -3.07 1.29 -23.47
N THR A 212 -2.53 0.32 -24.22
CA THR A 212 -2.38 -1.06 -23.72
C THR A 212 -1.51 -1.11 -22.45
N VAL A 213 -0.43 -0.32 -22.37
CA VAL A 213 0.39 -0.22 -21.16
C VAL A 213 -0.42 0.35 -19.99
N SER A 214 -1.19 1.42 -20.23
CA SER A 214 -2.05 2.03 -19.21
C SER A 214 -3.16 1.09 -18.72
N GLU A 215 -3.77 0.31 -19.63
CA GLU A 215 -4.75 -0.72 -19.30
C GLU A 215 -4.15 -1.85 -18.45
N ALA A 216 -2.92 -2.26 -18.76
CA ALA A 216 -2.20 -3.25 -17.95
C ALA A 216 -1.88 -2.73 -16.53
N GLN A 217 -1.49 -1.46 -16.40
CA GLN A 217 -1.27 -0.81 -15.10
C GLN A 217 -2.57 -0.69 -14.31
N PHE A 218 -3.68 -0.33 -14.96
CA PHE A 218 -5.00 -0.31 -14.34
C PHE A 218 -5.40 -1.68 -13.82
N TYR A 219 -5.23 -2.73 -14.64
CA TYR A 219 -5.51 -4.11 -14.23
C TYR A 219 -4.65 -4.54 -13.05
N GLN A 220 -3.36 -4.18 -13.03
CA GLN A 220 -2.46 -4.48 -11.91
C GLN A 220 -3.00 -3.90 -10.59
N VAL A 221 -3.53 -2.67 -10.60
CA VAL A 221 -4.01 -1.97 -9.39
C VAL A 221 -5.41 -2.43 -8.98
N THR A 222 -6.31 -2.65 -9.95
CA THR A 222 -7.73 -2.92 -9.66
C THR A 222 -8.13 -4.39 -9.74
N GLY A 223 -7.32 -5.23 -10.43
CA GLY A 223 -7.66 -6.63 -10.74
C GLY A 223 -8.76 -6.78 -11.78
N THR A 224 -9.20 -5.69 -12.44
CA THR A 224 -10.29 -5.68 -13.42
C THR A 224 -9.86 -5.01 -14.71
N THR A 225 -10.47 -5.39 -15.84
CA THR A 225 -10.23 -4.72 -17.12
C THR A 225 -10.92 -3.35 -17.16
N PRO A 226 -10.31 -2.32 -17.79
CA PRO A 226 -10.89 -0.97 -17.85
C PRO A 226 -11.94 -0.82 -18.96
N ASP A 227 -12.98 -1.69 -18.94
CA ASP A 227 -14.05 -1.65 -19.93
C ASP A 227 -14.96 -0.43 -19.70
N ASN A 228 -15.01 0.50 -20.67
CA ASN A 228 -15.89 1.67 -20.67
C ASN A 228 -15.83 2.55 -19.41
N LEU A 229 -14.65 3.12 -19.10
CA LEU A 229 -14.49 4.03 -17.97
C LEU A 229 -15.32 5.31 -18.16
N VAL A 230 -15.97 5.75 -17.07
CA VAL A 230 -16.76 7.00 -17.05
C VAL A 230 -15.86 8.20 -16.78
N ALA A 231 -16.01 9.27 -17.56
CA ALA A 231 -15.28 10.52 -17.29
C ALA A 231 -15.68 11.12 -15.93
N ILE A 232 -14.69 11.59 -15.17
CA ILE A 232 -14.90 12.20 -13.85
C ILE A 232 -15.41 13.64 -14.09
N LYS A 233 -16.69 13.86 -13.77
CA LYS A 233 -17.35 15.18 -13.98
C LYS A 233 -17.32 16.07 -12.75
N GLN A 234 -17.28 15.50 -11.57
CA GLN A 234 -17.31 16.25 -10.31
C GLN A 234 -16.03 15.98 -9.53
N LEU A 235 -15.33 17.03 -9.17
CA LEU A 235 -14.14 16.95 -8.33
C LEU A 235 -14.51 17.22 -6.87
N PRO A 236 -13.88 16.53 -5.92
CA PRO A 236 -14.04 16.85 -4.50
C PRO A 236 -13.63 18.30 -4.21
N ALA A 237 -14.32 18.94 -3.28
CA ALA A 237 -14.00 20.29 -2.86
C ALA A 237 -12.68 20.33 -2.07
N ILE A 238 -11.82 21.26 -2.45
CA ILE A 238 -10.58 21.59 -1.75
C ILE A 238 -10.64 23.04 -1.28
N PRO A 239 -9.95 23.41 -0.19
CA PRO A 239 -9.84 24.81 0.23
C PRO A 239 -9.21 25.69 -0.86
N ASN A 240 -9.62 26.94 -0.93
CA ASN A 240 -9.12 27.86 -1.94
C ASN A 240 -7.76 28.47 -1.60
N GLY A 241 -7.37 28.48 -0.30
CA GLY A 241 -6.14 29.08 0.19
C GLY A 241 -5.03 28.08 0.44
N LEU A 242 -3.81 28.39 -0.01
CA LEU A 242 -2.64 27.53 0.26
C LEU A 242 -2.38 27.36 1.77
N ASP A 243 -2.55 28.42 2.56
CA ASP A 243 -2.29 28.36 4.01
C ASP A 243 -3.26 27.43 4.73
N GLU A 244 -4.53 27.39 4.31
CA GLU A 244 -5.54 26.46 4.84
C GLU A 244 -5.19 25.01 4.50
N ILE A 245 -4.75 24.75 3.27
CA ILE A 245 -4.28 23.43 2.82
C ILE A 245 -3.07 23.01 3.66
N LEU A 246 -2.08 23.91 3.82
CA LEU A 246 -0.87 23.63 4.62
C LEU A 246 -1.19 23.37 6.11
N ALA A 247 -2.21 24.04 6.65
CA ALA A 247 -2.63 23.77 8.03
C ALA A 247 -3.18 22.35 8.21
N GLN A 248 -3.83 21.79 7.17
CA GLN A 248 -4.39 20.43 7.19
C GLN A 248 -3.35 19.33 6.99
N THR A 249 -2.17 19.62 6.42
CA THR A 249 -1.10 18.60 6.23
C THR A 249 -0.62 18.01 7.55
N LYS A 250 -0.83 18.70 8.68
CA LYS A 250 -0.50 18.20 10.03
C LYS A 250 -1.27 16.93 10.41
N ASN A 251 -2.38 16.64 9.72
CA ASN A 251 -3.22 15.47 9.92
C ASN A 251 -2.86 14.31 8.99
N HIS A 252 -1.81 14.47 8.18
CA HIS A 252 -1.39 13.42 7.25
C HIS A 252 -1.01 12.13 8.01
N PRO A 253 -1.52 10.95 7.58
CA PRO A 253 -1.30 9.70 8.32
C PRO A 253 0.17 9.37 8.55
N ALA A 254 1.05 9.57 7.54
CA ALA A 254 2.49 9.34 7.69
C ALA A 254 3.11 10.22 8.80
N LEU A 255 2.67 11.47 8.94
CA LEU A 255 3.14 12.36 10.01
C LEU A 255 2.62 11.91 11.38
N MET A 256 1.37 11.47 11.47
CA MET A 256 0.79 10.93 12.70
C MET A 256 1.49 9.63 13.12
N ARG A 257 1.80 8.76 12.16
CA ARG A 257 2.62 7.56 12.38
C ARG A 257 3.97 7.90 13.00
N ALA A 258 4.70 8.83 12.40
CA ALA A 258 6.01 9.26 12.91
C ALA A 258 5.94 9.84 14.33
N LYS A 259 4.85 10.54 14.69
CA LYS A 259 4.60 11.05 16.04
C LYS A 259 4.39 9.92 17.05
N TYR A 260 3.61 8.88 16.71
CA TYR A 260 3.44 7.71 17.57
C TYR A 260 4.74 6.92 17.74
N GLU A 261 5.53 6.77 16.66
CA GLU A 261 6.86 6.16 16.73
C GLU A 261 7.81 6.95 17.68
N MET A 262 7.76 8.27 17.64
CA MET A 262 8.50 9.12 18.57
C MET A 262 8.03 8.91 20.01
N GLN A 263 6.71 8.88 20.28
CA GLN A 263 6.17 8.62 21.62
C GLN A 263 6.62 7.24 22.15
N ALA A 264 6.65 6.22 21.26
CA ALA A 264 7.18 4.91 21.63
C ALA A 264 8.68 4.99 22.02
N ALA A 265 9.49 5.77 21.29
CA ALA A 265 10.90 6.00 21.61
C ALA A 265 11.08 6.73 22.97
N GLU A 266 10.25 7.70 23.29
CA GLU A 266 10.25 8.37 24.60
C GLU A 266 9.93 7.40 25.75
N LYS A 267 8.94 6.52 25.55
CA LYS A 267 8.61 5.48 26.53
C LYS A 267 9.74 4.46 26.66
N GLN A 268 10.40 4.10 25.54
CA GLN A 268 11.57 3.22 25.53
C GLN A 268 12.74 3.84 26.30
N TYR A 269 12.99 5.13 26.13
CA TYR A 269 13.98 5.86 26.94
C TYR A 269 13.67 5.80 28.44
N ALA A 270 12.40 6.05 28.80
CA ALA A 270 11.95 5.96 30.19
C ALA A 270 12.08 4.54 30.77
N LEU A 271 11.83 3.52 29.95
CA LEU A 271 12.01 2.11 30.30
C LEU A 271 13.50 1.81 30.60
N THR A 272 14.39 2.19 29.66
CA THR A 272 15.84 1.95 29.76
C THR A 272 16.42 2.62 31.00
N LYS A 273 15.97 3.81 31.37
CA LYS A 273 16.40 4.46 32.63
C LYS A 273 16.02 3.67 33.87
N ARG A 274 15.01 2.78 33.80
CA ARG A 274 14.54 1.98 34.94
C ARG A 274 15.11 0.54 34.95
N GLU A 275 16.03 0.21 34.07
CA GLU A 275 16.60 -1.14 34.00
C GLU A 275 17.36 -1.52 35.27
N LEU A 276 18.04 -0.57 35.92
CA LEU A 276 18.74 -0.75 37.19
C LEU A 276 17.86 -0.57 38.44
N TRP A 277 16.56 -0.33 38.30
CA TRP A 277 15.67 -0.15 39.41
C TRP A 277 15.25 -1.51 39.99
N PRO A 278 14.96 -1.55 41.32
CA PRO A 278 14.59 -2.78 42.02
C PRO A 278 13.39 -3.52 41.38
N THR A 279 13.41 -4.84 41.43
CA THR A 279 12.24 -5.68 41.09
C THR A 279 11.98 -6.64 42.24
N VAL A 280 10.69 -6.90 42.51
CA VAL A 280 10.25 -7.89 43.49
C VAL A 280 9.41 -8.94 42.82
N MET A 281 9.79 -10.20 43.00
CA MET A 281 9.11 -11.36 42.45
C MET A 281 8.64 -12.27 43.58
N LEU A 282 7.40 -12.69 43.55
CA LEU A 282 6.89 -13.80 44.35
C LEU A 282 7.27 -15.10 43.65
N THR A 283 7.98 -15.96 44.32
CA THR A 283 8.34 -17.27 43.79
C THR A 283 7.81 -18.39 44.71
N SER A 284 7.23 -19.40 44.12
CA SER A 284 6.77 -20.60 44.84
C SER A 284 7.31 -21.84 44.13
N ARG A 285 7.80 -22.79 44.93
CA ARG A 285 8.33 -24.04 44.43
C ARG A 285 7.78 -25.19 45.25
N ALA A 286 7.39 -26.26 44.58
CA ALA A 286 6.99 -27.52 45.22
C ALA A 286 7.55 -28.68 44.39
N GLY A 287 8.29 -29.59 45.02
CA GLY A 287 8.91 -30.67 44.27
C GLY A 287 9.43 -31.81 45.10
N LYS A 288 9.73 -32.89 44.41
CA LYS A 288 10.42 -34.05 44.95
C LYS A 288 11.79 -34.17 44.30
N GLN A 289 12.81 -34.49 45.13
CA GLN A 289 14.17 -34.69 44.70
C GLN A 289 14.70 -35.97 45.30
N ASP A 290 15.22 -36.85 44.43
CA ASP A 290 15.89 -38.11 44.84
C ASP A 290 17.38 -37.92 44.53
N GLU A 291 18.23 -38.32 45.49
CA GLU A 291 19.71 -38.24 45.41
C GLU A 291 20.24 -36.82 45.04
N ALA A 292 19.53 -35.76 45.44
CA ALA A 292 19.97 -34.40 45.12
C ALA A 292 21.17 -33.93 45.95
N SER A 293 21.28 -34.37 47.21
CA SER A 293 22.32 -33.92 48.14
C SER A 293 23.40 -34.97 48.34
N TYR A 294 23.04 -36.23 48.50
CA TYR A 294 23.95 -37.37 48.62
C TYR A 294 23.25 -38.65 48.14
N ILE A 295 24.00 -39.72 47.91
CA ILE A 295 23.48 -40.98 47.44
C ILE A 295 22.45 -41.54 48.45
N GLY A 296 21.23 -41.86 47.95
CA GLY A 296 20.11 -42.35 48.76
C GLY A 296 19.31 -41.23 49.47
N SER A 297 19.60 -39.96 49.24
CA SER A 297 18.78 -38.87 49.81
C SER A 297 17.47 -38.69 49.08
N GLU A 298 16.35 -38.62 49.80
CA GLU A 298 15.05 -38.23 49.27
C GLU A 298 14.57 -36.95 50.02
N SER A 299 14.05 -35.98 49.30
CA SER A 299 13.49 -34.80 49.92
C SER A 299 12.25 -34.26 49.18
N ASN A 300 11.26 -33.83 49.93
CA ASN A 300 10.15 -33.02 49.44
C ASN A 300 10.42 -31.59 49.82
N ASN A 301 10.40 -30.70 48.81
CA ASN A 301 10.70 -29.28 49.01
C ASN A 301 9.46 -28.42 48.71
N TYR A 302 9.08 -27.58 49.67
CA TYR A 302 8.02 -26.61 49.54
C TYR A 302 8.56 -25.24 49.95
N MET A 303 8.51 -24.27 49.04
CA MET A 303 9.02 -22.93 49.28
C MET A 303 8.06 -21.88 48.72
N VAL A 304 7.77 -20.85 49.51
CA VAL A 304 7.17 -19.60 49.05
C VAL A 304 8.05 -18.48 49.56
N GLY A 305 8.41 -17.55 48.69
CA GLY A 305 9.32 -16.48 49.05
C GLY A 305 9.20 -15.24 48.16
N LEU A 306 9.73 -14.16 48.68
CA LEU A 306 9.90 -12.93 47.89
C LEU A 306 11.37 -12.76 47.53
N GLN A 307 11.61 -12.59 46.23
CA GLN A 307 12.95 -12.30 45.68
C GLN A 307 13.05 -10.85 45.27
N LEU A 308 13.92 -10.08 45.95
CA LEU A 308 14.31 -8.73 45.59
C LEU A 308 15.56 -8.79 44.71
N ASN A 309 15.50 -8.21 43.49
CA ASN A 309 16.66 -8.05 42.64
C ASN A 309 16.97 -6.57 42.43
N VAL A 310 18.19 -6.17 42.75
CA VAL A 310 18.67 -4.79 42.58
C VAL A 310 20.02 -4.86 41.86
N PRO A 311 20.09 -4.57 40.58
CA PRO A 311 21.37 -4.49 39.88
C PRO A 311 22.17 -3.29 40.37
N LEU A 312 23.35 -3.51 40.93
CA LEU A 312 24.19 -2.44 41.51
C LEU A 312 25.25 -1.94 40.55
N TYR A 313 25.72 -2.78 39.65
CA TYR A 313 26.80 -2.45 38.72
C TYR A 313 26.65 -3.28 37.43
N ASP A 314 26.83 -2.64 36.28
CA ASP A 314 26.69 -3.23 34.95
C ASP A 314 27.79 -2.78 33.97
N ASP A 315 28.92 -2.35 34.47
CA ASP A 315 30.06 -1.81 33.70
C ASP A 315 29.70 -0.62 32.75
N GLY A 316 28.65 0.13 33.11
CA GLY A 316 28.19 1.28 32.37
C GLY A 316 27.32 0.96 31.14
N LEU A 317 26.89 -0.29 30.95
CA LEU A 317 26.03 -0.74 29.86
C LEU A 317 24.70 0.03 29.85
N ASN A 318 24.05 0.15 30.99
CA ASN A 318 22.80 0.91 31.08
C ASN A 318 22.99 2.39 30.72
N ARG A 319 24.10 3.01 31.12
CA ARG A 319 24.42 4.40 30.75
C ARG A 319 24.59 4.54 29.24
N ALA A 320 25.20 3.58 28.57
CA ALA A 320 25.33 3.55 27.11
C ALA A 320 23.95 3.37 26.44
N ASN A 321 23.12 2.46 26.95
CA ASN A 321 21.75 2.22 26.47
C ASN A 321 20.87 3.47 26.62
N VAL A 322 20.97 4.20 27.70
CA VAL A 322 20.25 5.47 27.92
C VAL A 322 20.70 6.53 26.91
N LYS A 323 22.01 6.64 26.63
CA LYS A 323 22.51 7.56 25.59
C LYS A 323 21.99 7.16 24.20
N LYS A 324 21.99 5.86 23.88
CA LYS A 324 21.42 5.35 22.64
C LYS A 324 19.94 5.71 22.52
N ALA A 325 19.14 5.43 23.54
CA ALA A 325 17.71 5.73 23.54
C ALA A 325 17.42 7.25 23.41
N GLN A 326 18.27 8.11 23.98
CA GLN A 326 18.19 9.56 23.76
C GLN A 326 18.45 9.92 22.30
N ALA A 327 19.49 9.34 21.68
CA ALA A 327 19.77 9.57 20.27
C ALA A 327 18.65 9.05 19.36
N ASP A 328 17.96 7.96 19.73
CA ASP A 328 16.79 7.44 19.01
C ASP A 328 15.62 8.45 19.03
N ILE A 329 15.39 9.17 20.15
CA ILE A 329 14.42 10.27 20.26
C ILE A 329 14.81 11.42 19.34
N ASP A 330 16.08 11.85 19.39
CA ASP A 330 16.58 12.96 18.56
C ASP A 330 16.44 12.62 17.06
N LEU A 331 16.71 11.37 16.70
CA LEU A 331 16.50 10.86 15.35
C LEU A 331 15.01 10.90 14.94
N ALA A 332 14.11 10.48 15.83
CA ALA A 332 12.66 10.53 15.58
C ALA A 332 12.17 11.97 15.37
N HIS A 333 12.65 12.93 16.18
CA HIS A 333 12.35 14.34 15.97
C HIS A 333 12.81 14.86 14.61
N GLN A 334 14.02 14.50 14.16
CA GLN A 334 14.51 14.91 12.83
C GLN A 334 13.74 14.25 11.69
N LYS A 335 13.29 12.99 11.85
CA LYS A 335 12.41 12.33 10.87
C LYS A 335 11.08 13.07 10.72
N ILE A 336 10.43 13.46 11.82
CA ILE A 336 9.19 14.24 11.80
C ILE A 336 9.42 15.56 11.06
N ARG A 337 10.48 16.30 11.41
CA ARG A 337 10.81 17.57 10.77
C ARG A 337 11.07 17.42 9.28
N SER A 338 11.81 16.39 8.88
CA SER A 338 12.07 16.09 7.46
C SER A 338 10.77 15.80 6.71
N LEU A 339 9.87 15.02 7.29
CA LEU A 339 8.57 14.70 6.71
C LEU A 339 7.67 15.92 6.60
N GLU A 340 7.63 16.79 7.60
CA GLU A 340 6.91 18.07 7.54
C GLU A 340 7.42 18.97 6.40
N LEU A 341 8.72 19.08 6.24
CA LEU A 341 9.33 19.87 5.17
C LEU A 341 9.00 19.29 3.77
N ASP A 342 9.04 17.97 3.64
CA ASP A 342 8.71 17.29 2.38
C ASP A 342 7.22 17.45 2.04
N LEU A 343 6.32 17.23 2.99
CA LEU A 343 4.89 17.46 2.80
C LEU A 343 4.59 18.92 2.43
N ASN A 344 5.20 19.88 3.13
CA ASN A 344 5.05 21.30 2.80
C ASN A 344 5.54 21.62 1.38
N LYS A 345 6.68 21.07 0.98
CA LYS A 345 7.21 21.24 -0.37
C LYS A 345 6.25 20.65 -1.41
N ARG A 346 5.83 19.40 -1.24
CA ARG A 346 4.91 18.71 -2.16
C ARG A 346 3.61 19.49 -2.30
N THR A 347 3.01 19.89 -1.18
CA THR A 347 1.76 20.65 -1.16
C THR A 347 1.86 21.96 -1.92
N ARG A 348 2.94 22.73 -1.70
CA ARG A 348 3.18 23.98 -2.45
C ARG A 348 3.35 23.75 -3.93
N THR A 349 4.08 22.70 -4.32
CA THR A 349 4.30 22.33 -5.73
C THR A 349 2.99 21.92 -6.40
N THR A 350 2.25 21.00 -5.77
CA THR A 350 0.96 20.50 -6.32
C THR A 350 -0.07 21.62 -6.41
N TYR A 351 -0.13 22.50 -5.41
CA TYR A 351 -1.03 23.67 -5.44
C TYR A 351 -0.69 24.63 -6.57
N ALA A 352 0.60 24.95 -6.78
CA ALA A 352 1.03 25.82 -7.88
C ALA A 352 0.71 25.21 -9.25
N GLN A 353 0.94 23.88 -9.41
CA GLN A 353 0.57 23.16 -10.62
C GLN A 353 -0.93 23.19 -10.88
N LEU A 354 -1.76 22.96 -9.85
CA LEU A 354 -3.21 23.04 -9.97
C LEU A 354 -3.68 24.44 -10.35
N GLN A 355 -3.10 25.49 -9.77
CA GLN A 355 -3.42 26.88 -10.16
C GLN A 355 -3.08 27.15 -11.62
N THR A 356 -1.91 26.70 -12.09
CA THR A 356 -1.51 26.81 -13.49
C THR A 356 -2.50 26.11 -14.43
N ILE A 357 -2.91 24.87 -14.08
CA ILE A 357 -3.88 24.11 -14.87
C ILE A 357 -5.22 24.83 -14.95
N ARG A 358 -5.70 25.37 -13.84
CA ARG A 358 -6.97 26.10 -13.79
C ARG A 358 -6.92 27.42 -14.58
N GLN A 359 -5.81 28.16 -14.50
CA GLN A 359 -5.61 29.38 -15.29
C GLN A 359 -5.50 29.10 -16.79
N ASN A 360 -4.90 28.00 -17.19
CA ASN A 360 -4.75 27.60 -18.58
C ASN A 360 -6.06 27.11 -19.24
N LYS A 361 -7.08 26.78 -18.45
CA LYS A 361 -8.30 26.15 -18.94
C LYS A 361 -9.03 26.99 -20.01
N ASP A 362 -9.21 28.28 -19.74
CA ASP A 362 -9.85 29.20 -20.68
C ASP A 362 -8.96 29.49 -21.89
N ALA A 363 -7.65 29.62 -21.67
CA ALA A 363 -6.69 29.81 -22.75
C ALA A 363 -6.67 28.64 -23.73
N LEU A 364 -6.71 27.42 -23.21
CA LEU A 364 -6.77 26.19 -24.03
C LEU A 364 -8.11 26.06 -24.77
N ALA A 365 -9.22 26.43 -24.13
CA ALA A 365 -10.53 26.46 -24.80
C ALA A 365 -10.52 27.42 -25.97
N ASN A 366 -10.03 28.65 -25.78
CA ASN A 366 -9.90 29.68 -26.83
C ASN A 366 -8.91 29.23 -27.93
N ALA A 367 -7.82 28.57 -27.58
CA ALA A 367 -6.86 28.03 -28.53
C ALA A 367 -7.48 26.98 -29.44
N ILE A 368 -8.30 26.07 -28.89
CA ILE A 368 -9.02 25.05 -29.66
C ILE A 368 -10.03 25.70 -30.59
N GLU A 369 -10.80 26.69 -30.12
CA GLU A 369 -11.76 27.41 -30.94
C GLU A 369 -11.05 28.09 -32.11
N ALA A 370 -10.00 28.88 -31.87
CA ALA A 370 -9.22 29.54 -32.89
C ALA A 370 -8.58 28.56 -33.88
N ALA A 371 -7.97 27.47 -33.39
CA ALA A 371 -7.36 26.47 -34.24
C ALA A 371 -8.42 25.71 -35.09
N SER A 372 -9.59 25.44 -34.52
CA SER A 372 -10.72 24.84 -35.25
C SER A 372 -11.23 25.72 -36.36
N ILE A 373 -11.44 27.02 -36.11
CA ILE A 373 -11.82 28.01 -37.12
C ILE A 373 -10.74 28.06 -38.20
N ALA A 374 -9.48 28.20 -37.83
CA ALA A 374 -8.35 28.23 -38.78
C ALA A 374 -8.34 26.98 -39.68
N PHE A 375 -8.46 25.78 -39.10
CA PHE A 375 -8.48 24.53 -39.87
C PHE A 375 -9.66 24.50 -40.85
N VAL A 376 -10.88 24.82 -40.40
CA VAL A 376 -12.07 24.79 -41.24
C VAL A 376 -11.96 25.76 -42.43
N TYR A 377 -11.48 27.00 -42.22
CA TYR A 377 -11.31 27.96 -43.27
C TYR A 377 -10.15 27.63 -44.20
N THR A 378 -8.99 27.24 -43.67
CA THR A 378 -7.86 26.76 -44.50
C THR A 378 -8.26 25.57 -45.35
N ARG A 379 -9.12 24.69 -44.85
CA ARG A 379 -9.69 23.57 -45.63
C ARG A 379 -10.50 24.05 -46.82
N LYS A 380 -11.41 25.00 -46.60
CA LYS A 380 -12.22 25.63 -47.70
C LYS A 380 -11.33 26.35 -48.72
N GLU A 381 -10.33 27.09 -48.25
CA GLU A 381 -9.38 27.81 -49.13
C GLU A 381 -8.48 26.82 -49.91
N PHE A 382 -8.09 25.70 -49.30
CA PHE A 382 -7.41 24.62 -49.99
C PHE A 382 -8.30 24.00 -51.07
N ASP A 383 -9.58 23.79 -50.79
CA ASP A 383 -10.52 23.17 -51.74
C ASP A 383 -10.70 24.02 -53.01
N VAL A 384 -10.65 25.38 -52.89
CA VAL A 384 -10.68 26.30 -54.04
C VAL A 384 -9.31 26.66 -54.61
N GLY A 385 -8.22 26.07 -54.08
CA GLY A 385 -6.84 26.19 -54.59
C GLY A 385 -6.10 27.45 -54.18
N THR A 386 -6.58 28.22 -53.19
CA THR A 386 -5.93 29.45 -52.70
C THR A 386 -4.92 29.19 -51.56
N LYS A 387 -4.97 27.99 -50.93
CA LYS A 387 -4.03 27.56 -49.91
C LYS A 387 -3.31 26.29 -50.32
N THR A 388 -2.10 26.14 -49.79
CA THR A 388 -1.23 24.96 -50.07
C THR A 388 -1.61 23.79 -49.20
N THR A 389 -1.16 22.58 -49.61
CA THR A 389 -1.23 21.39 -48.81
C THR A 389 -0.52 21.56 -47.47
N PHE A 390 0.62 22.25 -47.45
CA PHE A 390 1.37 22.56 -46.24
C PHE A 390 0.55 23.37 -45.23
N ASP A 391 -0.17 24.44 -45.71
CA ASP A 391 -1.01 25.24 -44.83
C ASP A 391 -2.10 24.39 -44.16
N LEU A 392 -2.74 23.49 -44.92
CA LEU A 392 -3.78 22.62 -44.40
C LEU A 392 -3.23 21.64 -43.32
N LEU A 393 -2.12 20.96 -43.60
CA LEU A 393 -1.50 20.02 -42.66
C LEU A 393 -1.03 20.75 -41.39
N ASN A 394 -0.49 21.97 -41.51
CA ASN A 394 -0.03 22.77 -40.38
C ASN A 394 -1.18 23.19 -39.45
N THR A 395 -2.33 23.62 -40.04
CA THR A 395 -3.51 23.99 -39.24
C THR A 395 -4.16 22.80 -38.58
N GLU A 396 -4.16 21.63 -39.23
CA GLU A 396 -4.63 20.37 -38.64
C GLU A 396 -3.78 19.96 -37.46
N GLN A 397 -2.44 20.01 -37.59
CA GLN A 397 -1.52 19.69 -36.49
C GLN A 397 -1.73 20.62 -35.29
N LYS A 398 -1.88 21.94 -35.51
CA LYS A 398 -2.16 22.91 -34.44
C LYS A 398 -3.47 22.60 -33.70
N LEU A 399 -4.53 22.20 -34.42
CA LEU A 399 -5.78 21.80 -33.81
C LEU A 399 -5.61 20.53 -32.95
N LEU A 400 -4.92 19.51 -33.47
CA LEU A 400 -4.61 18.27 -32.73
C LEU A 400 -3.82 18.57 -31.47
N ASP A 401 -2.78 19.42 -31.56
CA ASP A 401 -1.94 19.79 -30.43
C ASP A 401 -2.75 20.49 -29.34
N ALA A 402 -3.60 21.48 -29.72
CA ALA A 402 -4.47 22.18 -28.78
C ALA A 402 -5.47 21.24 -28.09
N GLN A 403 -6.09 20.32 -28.83
CA GLN A 403 -7.02 19.30 -28.27
C GLN A 403 -6.31 18.32 -27.34
N THR A 404 -5.11 17.90 -27.71
CA THR A 404 -4.28 17.01 -26.88
C THR A 404 -3.89 17.68 -25.58
N GLN A 405 -3.42 18.94 -25.63
CA GLN A 405 -3.07 19.73 -24.44
C GLN A 405 -4.26 19.91 -23.50
N LYS A 406 -5.46 20.20 -24.04
CA LYS A 406 -6.67 20.30 -23.23
C LYS A 406 -6.99 18.96 -22.55
N THR A 407 -6.91 17.86 -23.27
CA THR A 407 -7.15 16.51 -22.71
C THR A 407 -6.19 16.22 -21.57
N VAL A 408 -4.90 16.51 -21.73
CA VAL A 408 -3.89 16.36 -20.67
C VAL A 408 -4.24 17.25 -19.47
N ASN A 409 -4.53 18.53 -19.71
CA ASN A 409 -4.85 19.50 -18.67
C ASN A 409 -6.08 19.10 -17.84
N ASP A 410 -7.14 18.62 -18.50
CA ASP A 410 -8.38 18.21 -17.82
C ASP A 410 -8.17 16.97 -16.94
N GLN A 411 -7.34 16.01 -17.37
CA GLN A 411 -7.05 14.81 -16.57
C GLN A 411 -6.03 15.09 -15.45
N ASP A 412 -5.04 15.94 -15.69
CA ASP A 412 -4.07 16.33 -14.68
C ASP A 412 -4.71 17.19 -13.57
N GLU A 413 -5.77 17.97 -13.85
CA GLU A 413 -6.57 18.66 -12.82
C GLU A 413 -7.14 17.66 -11.81
N VAL A 414 -7.69 16.54 -12.27
CA VAL A 414 -8.22 15.48 -11.41
C VAL A 414 -7.11 14.96 -10.50
N VAL A 415 -5.98 14.59 -11.08
CA VAL A 415 -4.86 14.01 -10.33
C VAL A 415 -4.37 14.98 -9.25
N PHE A 416 -4.17 16.26 -9.57
CA PHE A 416 -3.66 17.24 -8.59
C PHE A 416 -4.66 17.55 -7.48
N VAL A 417 -5.96 17.52 -7.75
CA VAL A 417 -6.98 17.66 -6.70
C VAL A 417 -6.89 16.49 -5.70
N TYR A 418 -6.79 15.25 -6.20
CA TYR A 418 -6.66 14.08 -5.34
C TYR A 418 -5.31 14.03 -4.61
N GLN A 419 -4.22 14.49 -5.23
CA GLN A 419 -2.92 14.64 -4.57
C GLN A 419 -2.96 15.65 -3.41
N LEU A 420 -3.67 16.79 -3.58
CA LEU A 420 -3.86 17.74 -2.48
C LEU A 420 -4.69 17.15 -1.34
N LEU A 421 -5.73 16.37 -1.66
CA LEU A 421 -6.54 15.68 -0.65
C LEU A 421 -5.74 14.64 0.11
N ASP A 422 -4.83 13.93 -0.57
CA ASP A 422 -3.87 13.01 0.05
C ASP A 422 -2.97 13.77 1.02
N GLN A 423 -2.32 14.84 0.55
CA GLN A 423 -1.40 15.65 1.36
C GLN A 423 -2.08 16.29 2.59
N MET A 424 -3.38 16.56 2.51
CA MET A 424 -4.20 16.99 3.65
C MET A 424 -4.64 15.84 4.58
N GLY A 425 -4.37 14.58 4.22
CA GLY A 425 -4.85 13.40 4.95
C GLY A 425 -6.36 13.17 4.84
N ARG A 426 -7.03 13.69 3.79
CA ARG A 426 -8.48 13.64 3.62
C ARG A 426 -8.98 12.56 2.67
N LEU A 427 -8.10 11.86 1.95
CA LEU A 427 -8.51 10.85 0.96
C LEU A 427 -9.36 9.73 1.56
N ASN A 428 -8.99 9.25 2.74
CA ASN A 428 -9.72 8.18 3.41
C ASN A 428 -11.17 8.53 3.76
N SER A 429 -11.51 9.80 3.88
CA SER A 429 -12.87 10.25 4.16
C SER A 429 -13.78 10.26 2.93
N LEU A 430 -13.22 10.22 1.72
CA LEU A 430 -13.99 10.22 0.47
C LEU A 430 -14.55 8.84 0.12
N VAL A 431 -13.87 7.78 0.57
CA VAL A 431 -14.28 6.40 0.33
C VAL A 431 -14.66 5.79 1.67
N PRO A 432 -15.98 5.71 2.03
CA PRO A 432 -16.40 5.14 3.29
C PRO A 432 -15.90 3.70 3.43
N MET A 433 -15.44 3.32 4.63
CA MET A 433 -15.19 1.92 4.95
C MET A 433 -16.50 1.17 4.79
N GLN A 434 -16.66 0.40 3.72
CA GLN A 434 -17.64 -0.68 3.72
C GLN A 434 -17.24 -1.59 4.87
N THR A 435 -18.10 -1.60 5.87
CA THR A 435 -17.90 -2.31 7.14
C THR A 435 -17.50 -3.75 6.84
N ALA A 436 -16.33 -4.16 7.34
CA ALA A 436 -15.80 -5.53 7.22
C ALA A 436 -16.67 -6.60 7.90
N GLN A 437 -17.91 -6.28 8.22
CA GLN A 437 -18.90 -7.16 8.87
C GLN A 437 -19.77 -7.96 7.90
N GLN A 438 -19.66 -7.76 6.58
CA GLN A 438 -20.45 -8.57 5.63
C GLN A 438 -19.72 -9.78 5.04
N VAL A 439 -18.43 -9.97 5.33
CA VAL A 439 -17.64 -11.10 4.77
C VAL A 439 -17.62 -12.33 5.69
N ASN A 440 -18.13 -12.23 6.92
CA ASN A 440 -18.18 -13.38 7.84
C ASN A 440 -19.54 -14.13 7.84
N ASN A 441 -20.45 -13.87 6.90
CA ASN A 441 -21.76 -14.51 6.80
C ASN A 441 -22.03 -15.16 5.42
N GLU A 442 -21.02 -15.54 4.65
CA GLU A 442 -21.18 -16.44 3.51
C GLU A 442 -20.30 -17.68 3.62
#